data_0f2979d43248efd7c3a6dde1f7739fab
#
_entry.id   0f2979d43248efd7c3a6dde1f7739fab
#
_cell.length_a   1.000
_cell.length_b   1.000
_cell.length_c   1.000
_cell.angle_alpha   90.00
_cell.angle_beta   90.00
_cell.angle_gamma   90.00
#
_symmetry.space_group_name_H-M   'P 1'
#
loop_
_entity.id
_entity.type
_entity.pdbx_description
1 polymer ?
#
loop_
_entity_poly.entity_id
_entity_poly.type
_entity_poly.pdbx_seq_one_letter_code
_entity_poly.pdbx_strand_id
1 'polypeptide(L)'
;SHAYFCKIHAPYGSYAVTYAKKNNISYACNISDAAVTGIKKTYTYTGSDIKPVPTVTLGKAKLSGINDYHVTYQNNKKAGTATLKIIGDYHFYGTITLNFQITPAATPKPQTAKTFRDAYNVYTVNTTGTSVALKGPRSRNTVTAKIPATVKANGKTYKVTAIAANAFKNCKNLKQVTISGNITSIGAGAFQGCTSLRTVKIGSRVSAIGTKAFCDCKALTSVTIQTGRLTSKSSGKYIFTRAGQNNYKKLTVKVPASRLSSYKKLFQSQGLSTQARVIK
;
A
#
# COMPACT_ATOMS: atom_id res chain seq x y z
N SER A 1 -63.03 21.97 9.45
CA SER A 1 -62.86 21.45 10.83
C SER A 1 -61.42 20.99 11.01
N HIS A 2 -60.66 21.70 11.86
CA HIS A 2 -59.32 21.30 12.25
C HIS A 2 -59.47 20.21 13.30
N ALA A 3 -59.32 18.95 12.91
CA ALA A 3 -59.20 17.86 13.90
C ALA A 3 -57.84 18.00 14.57
N TYR A 4 -57.83 18.47 15.79
CA TYR A 4 -56.64 18.40 16.67
C TYR A 4 -56.40 16.92 17.03
N PHE A 5 -55.43 16.31 16.34
CA PHE A 5 -54.98 14.97 16.71
C PHE A 5 -54.24 15.07 18.06
N CYS A 6 -54.94 14.76 19.15
CA CYS A 6 -54.35 14.67 20.46
C CYS A 6 -53.45 13.42 20.50
N LYS A 7 -52.15 13.61 20.76
CA LYS A 7 -51.18 12.53 20.89
C LYS A 7 -50.79 12.37 22.36
N ILE A 8 -50.95 11.17 22.92
CA ILE A 8 -50.54 10.87 24.29
C ILE A 8 -49.03 10.64 24.34
N HIS A 9 -48.33 11.49 25.07
CA HIS A 9 -46.92 11.30 25.39
C HIS A 9 -46.79 10.64 26.77
N ALA A 10 -46.30 9.40 26.80
CA ALA A 10 -46.19 8.64 28.04
C ALA A 10 -45.07 7.59 27.97
N PRO A 11 -44.55 7.13 29.13
CA PRO A 11 -43.58 6.04 29.19
C PRO A 11 -44.14 4.76 28.52
N TYR A 12 -43.27 4.07 27.80
CA TYR A 12 -43.62 2.81 27.15
C TYR A 12 -44.07 1.78 28.21
N GLY A 13 -45.17 1.07 27.92
CA GLY A 13 -45.75 0.11 28.86
C GLY A 13 -46.62 0.69 29.97
N SER A 14 -46.76 2.03 30.03
CA SER A 14 -47.64 2.69 30.99
C SER A 14 -49.13 2.42 30.71
N TYR A 15 -49.95 2.61 31.71
CA TYR A 15 -51.42 2.52 31.56
C TYR A 15 -51.92 3.48 30.48
N ALA A 16 -51.38 4.67 30.38
CA ALA A 16 -51.75 5.67 29.38
C ALA A 16 -51.49 5.16 27.93
N VAL A 17 -50.36 4.51 27.67
CA VAL A 17 -50.07 3.89 26.36
C VAL A 17 -51.00 2.68 26.10
N THR A 18 -51.29 1.87 27.11
CA THR A 18 -52.21 0.77 27.01
C THR A 18 -53.62 1.25 26.69
N TYR A 19 -54.08 2.30 27.39
CA TYR A 19 -55.36 2.94 27.13
C TYR A 19 -55.45 3.52 25.72
N ALA A 20 -54.38 4.25 25.27
CA ALA A 20 -54.31 4.83 23.93
C ALA A 20 -54.43 3.72 22.84
N LYS A 21 -53.71 2.64 22.97
CA LYS A 21 -53.81 1.47 22.07
C LYS A 21 -55.20 0.90 22.00
N LYS A 22 -55.84 0.68 23.17
CA LYS A 22 -57.20 0.09 23.27
C LYS A 22 -58.25 1.01 22.61
N ASN A 23 -58.08 2.32 22.65
CA ASN A 23 -59.06 3.30 22.17
C ASN A 23 -58.65 3.98 20.85
N ASN A 24 -57.66 3.47 20.10
CA ASN A 24 -57.14 4.02 18.85
C ASN A 24 -56.70 5.47 18.96
N ILE A 25 -56.20 5.87 20.12
CA ILE A 25 -55.65 7.22 20.35
C ILE A 25 -54.16 7.21 19.98
N SER A 26 -53.70 8.22 19.24
CA SER A 26 -52.29 8.40 18.90
C SER A 26 -51.44 8.54 20.16
N TYR A 27 -50.30 7.84 20.21
CA TYR A 27 -49.38 7.92 21.34
C TYR A 27 -47.92 8.06 20.88
N ALA A 28 -47.05 8.54 21.75
CA ALA A 28 -45.62 8.59 21.52
C ALA A 28 -44.85 8.31 22.82
N CYS A 29 -43.77 7.53 22.67
CA CYS A 29 -42.87 7.18 23.78
C CYS A 29 -41.50 7.78 23.53
N ASN A 30 -40.81 8.22 24.59
CA ASN A 30 -39.47 8.72 24.47
C ASN A 30 -38.48 7.55 24.25
N ILE A 31 -37.71 7.58 23.16
CA ILE A 31 -36.69 6.56 22.89
C ILE A 31 -35.42 6.76 23.75
N SER A 32 -35.25 7.94 24.34
CA SER A 32 -34.03 8.26 25.13
C SER A 32 -33.85 7.35 26.35
N ASP A 33 -34.93 6.68 26.81
CA ASP A 33 -34.91 5.74 27.92
C ASP A 33 -34.59 4.30 27.48
N ALA A 34 -34.40 4.08 26.20
CA ALA A 34 -34.14 2.74 25.67
C ALA A 34 -32.69 2.30 25.93
N ALA A 35 -32.53 1.03 26.26
CA ALA A 35 -31.21 0.39 26.31
C ALA A 35 -30.70 0.08 24.91
N VAL A 36 -29.44 0.40 24.65
CA VAL A 36 -28.78 0.14 23.36
C VAL A 36 -27.64 -0.84 23.56
N THR A 37 -27.65 -1.91 22.79
CA THR A 37 -26.58 -2.92 22.75
C THR A 37 -26.10 -3.15 21.32
N GLY A 38 -25.06 -3.98 21.13
CA GLY A 38 -24.51 -4.29 19.79
C GLY A 38 -23.49 -3.28 19.29
N ILE A 39 -23.26 -2.17 20.00
CA ILE A 39 -22.28 -1.17 19.64
C ILE A 39 -21.01 -1.36 20.46
N LYS A 40 -19.88 -1.61 19.78
CA LYS A 40 -18.55 -1.68 20.41
C LYS A 40 -18.00 -0.27 20.66
N LYS A 41 -17.19 -0.13 21.71
CA LYS A 41 -16.47 1.13 21.98
C LYS A 41 -15.45 1.49 20.89
N THR A 42 -14.92 0.48 20.18
CA THR A 42 -13.86 0.64 19.19
C THR A 42 -14.09 -0.26 17.99
N TYR A 43 -13.82 0.25 16.78
CA TYR A 43 -13.83 -0.45 15.51
C TYR A 43 -12.52 -0.15 14.78
N THR A 44 -12.01 -1.14 14.01
CA THR A 44 -10.84 -0.91 13.14
C THR A 44 -11.31 -0.47 11.76
N TYR A 45 -10.72 0.60 11.22
CA TYR A 45 -11.02 1.07 9.86
C TYR A 45 -10.53 0.06 8.81
N THR A 46 -11.42 -0.34 7.92
CA THR A 46 -11.15 -1.36 6.88
C THR A 46 -11.18 -0.81 5.45
N GLY A 47 -11.23 0.51 5.29
CA GLY A 47 -11.36 1.16 3.99
C GLY A 47 -12.80 1.50 3.59
N SER A 48 -13.79 1.05 4.38
CA SER A 48 -15.22 1.31 4.16
C SER A 48 -15.85 2.03 5.34
N ASP A 49 -17.04 2.59 5.14
CA ASP A 49 -17.82 3.22 6.18
C ASP A 49 -18.10 2.23 7.33
N ILE A 50 -17.88 2.64 8.56
CA ILE A 50 -18.19 1.86 9.76
C ILE A 50 -19.63 2.20 10.19
N LYS A 51 -20.54 1.24 10.00
CA LYS A 51 -21.97 1.39 10.31
C LYS A 51 -22.45 0.28 11.25
N PRO A 52 -22.09 0.32 12.53
CA PRO A 52 -22.56 -0.71 13.47
C PRO A 52 -24.08 -0.65 13.66
N VAL A 53 -24.72 -1.80 13.66
CA VAL A 53 -26.17 -1.92 13.82
C VAL A 53 -26.52 -2.05 15.31
N PRO A 54 -27.24 -1.07 15.89
CA PRO A 54 -27.68 -1.16 17.30
C PRO A 54 -28.83 -2.16 17.47
N THR A 55 -28.90 -2.76 18.62
CA THR A 55 -30.13 -3.37 19.14
C THR A 55 -30.71 -2.43 20.20
N VAL A 56 -31.92 -1.96 19.97
CA VAL A 56 -32.61 -1.00 20.85
C VAL A 56 -33.75 -1.70 21.56
N THR A 57 -33.79 -1.60 22.89
CA THR A 57 -34.86 -2.21 23.71
C THR A 57 -35.43 -1.17 24.65
N LEU A 58 -36.73 -1.10 24.74
CA LEU A 58 -37.44 -0.21 25.69
C LEU A 58 -38.32 -1.07 26.60
N GLY A 59 -37.96 -1.16 27.87
CA GLY A 59 -38.51 -2.14 28.79
C GLY A 59 -38.21 -3.58 28.32
N LYS A 60 -39.25 -4.40 28.11
CA LYS A 60 -39.12 -5.76 27.57
C LYS A 60 -39.26 -5.84 26.05
N ALA A 61 -39.55 -4.73 25.37
CA ALA A 61 -39.79 -4.71 23.94
C ALA A 61 -38.52 -4.38 23.16
N LYS A 62 -38.21 -5.21 22.16
CA LYS A 62 -37.18 -4.92 21.14
C LYS A 62 -37.81 -4.05 20.06
N LEU A 63 -37.24 -2.87 19.81
CA LEU A 63 -37.69 -1.95 18.78
C LEU A 63 -37.16 -2.33 17.39
N SER A 64 -37.98 -2.02 16.38
CA SER A 64 -37.63 -2.27 14.96
C SER A 64 -36.89 -1.09 14.36
N GLY A 65 -35.74 -1.30 13.77
CA GLY A 65 -34.97 -0.28 13.05
C GLY A 65 -35.58 0.14 11.68
N ILE A 66 -36.79 -0.33 11.37
CA ILE A 66 -37.50 0.05 10.15
C ILE A 66 -38.71 0.94 10.49
N ASN A 67 -39.43 0.61 11.58
CA ASN A 67 -40.70 1.25 11.92
C ASN A 67 -40.63 2.12 13.17
N ASP A 68 -39.71 1.84 14.09
CA ASP A 68 -39.70 2.49 15.39
C ASP A 68 -38.58 3.56 15.51
N TYR A 69 -37.51 3.40 14.76
CA TYR A 69 -36.38 4.33 14.73
C TYR A 69 -35.57 4.20 13.47
N HIS A 70 -34.80 5.23 13.13
CA HIS A 70 -33.73 5.17 12.14
C HIS A 70 -32.37 5.53 12.74
N VAL A 71 -31.29 5.16 12.06
CA VAL A 71 -29.93 5.38 12.52
C VAL A 71 -29.16 6.25 11.54
N THR A 72 -28.51 7.28 12.07
CA THR A 72 -27.60 8.14 11.29
C THR A 72 -26.19 8.05 11.84
N TYR A 73 -25.20 8.31 10.97
CA TYR A 73 -23.78 8.24 11.32
C TYR A 73 -23.07 9.51 10.90
N GLN A 74 -22.13 9.96 11.73
CA GLN A 74 -21.25 11.08 11.46
C GLN A 74 -19.79 10.67 11.72
N ASN A 75 -18.87 11.18 10.91
CA ASN A 75 -17.43 10.92 11.03
C ASN A 75 -17.02 9.43 10.98
N ASN A 76 -17.83 8.57 10.37
CA ASN A 76 -17.66 7.12 10.35
C ASN A 76 -16.80 6.60 9.16
N LYS A 77 -16.13 7.52 8.42
CA LYS A 77 -15.39 7.22 7.17
C LYS A 77 -13.87 7.24 7.32
N LYS A 78 -13.34 7.53 8.50
CA LYS A 78 -11.90 7.61 8.77
C LYS A 78 -11.62 7.40 10.26
N ALA A 79 -10.37 7.19 10.61
CA ALA A 79 -9.95 7.10 12.02
C ALA A 79 -10.30 8.38 12.81
N GLY A 80 -10.72 8.20 14.04
CA GLY A 80 -11.18 9.27 14.94
C GLY A 80 -12.45 8.87 15.67
N THR A 81 -13.06 9.85 16.36
CA THR A 81 -14.35 9.66 17.05
C THR A 81 -15.49 9.78 16.04
N ALA A 82 -16.27 8.72 15.91
CA ALA A 82 -17.50 8.69 15.14
C ALA A 82 -18.72 8.74 16.05
N THR A 83 -19.82 9.28 15.53
CA THR A 83 -21.09 9.40 16.25
C THR A 83 -22.16 8.60 15.52
N LEU A 84 -22.96 7.87 16.29
CA LEU A 84 -24.17 7.20 15.87
C LEU A 84 -25.34 7.86 16.60
N LYS A 85 -26.39 8.24 15.87
CA LYS A 85 -27.64 8.73 16.43
C LYS A 85 -28.78 7.78 16.09
N ILE A 86 -29.54 7.41 17.08
CA ILE A 86 -30.78 6.64 16.97
C ILE A 86 -31.91 7.62 17.20
N ILE A 87 -32.74 7.84 16.19
CA ILE A 87 -33.80 8.85 16.17
C ILE A 87 -35.13 8.11 16.12
N GLY A 88 -36.01 8.37 17.08
CA GLY A 88 -37.34 7.75 17.15
C GLY A 88 -38.24 8.18 16.01
N ASP A 89 -39.02 7.25 15.46
CA ASP A 89 -39.98 7.42 14.38
C ASP A 89 -41.38 6.98 14.82
N TYR A 90 -42.41 7.49 14.14
CA TYR A 90 -43.82 7.15 14.34
C TYR A 90 -44.34 7.28 15.79
N HIS A 91 -44.28 6.19 16.56
CA HIS A 91 -44.73 6.14 17.97
C HIS A 91 -43.63 6.45 18.97
N PHE A 92 -42.44 6.77 18.48
CA PHE A 92 -41.29 7.13 19.30
C PHE A 92 -40.79 8.51 18.93
N TYR A 93 -40.26 9.22 19.91
CA TYR A 93 -39.60 10.51 19.75
C TYR A 93 -38.32 10.57 20.58
N GLY A 94 -37.49 11.58 20.34
CA GLY A 94 -36.22 11.74 20.98
C GLY A 94 -35.06 11.11 20.21
N THR A 95 -33.86 11.28 20.76
CA THR A 95 -32.62 10.82 20.10
C THR A 95 -31.66 10.28 21.14
N ILE A 96 -31.08 9.13 20.86
CA ILE A 96 -29.94 8.59 21.60
C ILE A 96 -28.69 8.83 20.77
N THR A 97 -27.66 9.43 21.37
CA THR A 97 -26.38 9.70 20.73
C THR A 97 -25.30 8.85 21.39
N LEU A 98 -24.59 8.05 20.58
CA LEU A 98 -23.48 7.21 21.01
C LEU A 98 -22.22 7.55 20.22
N ASN A 99 -21.11 7.60 20.92
CA ASN A 99 -19.79 7.79 20.30
C ASN A 99 -19.01 6.47 20.32
N PHE A 100 -18.28 6.22 19.25
CA PHE A 100 -17.35 5.09 19.17
C PHE A 100 -16.04 5.53 18.50
N GLN A 101 -14.95 4.85 18.81
CA GLN A 101 -13.66 5.14 18.24
C GLN A 101 -13.43 4.30 16.98
N ILE A 102 -12.94 4.92 15.91
CA ILE A 102 -12.40 4.23 14.76
C ILE A 102 -10.89 4.34 14.84
N THR A 103 -10.23 3.21 15.09
CA THR A 103 -8.77 3.14 15.07
C THR A 103 -8.28 2.93 13.63
N PRO A 104 -7.12 3.48 13.24
CA PRO A 104 -6.50 3.14 11.97
C PRO A 104 -6.39 1.62 11.85
N ALA A 105 -6.52 1.09 10.65
CA ALA A 105 -6.07 -0.27 10.39
C ALA A 105 -4.63 -0.36 10.91
N ALA A 106 -4.33 -1.34 11.74
CA ALA A 106 -2.97 -1.53 12.20
C ALA A 106 -2.08 -1.58 10.96
N THR A 107 -1.20 -0.59 10.80
CA THR A 107 -0.09 -0.75 9.86
C THR A 107 0.55 -2.07 10.24
N PRO A 108 0.68 -3.03 9.32
CA PRO A 108 1.28 -4.29 9.67
C PRO A 108 2.62 -3.94 10.33
N LYS A 109 2.74 -4.27 11.63
CA LYS A 109 3.99 -4.13 12.39
C LYS A 109 5.07 -4.67 11.46
N PRO A 110 6.17 -3.94 11.18
CA PRO A 110 7.18 -4.44 10.27
C PRO A 110 7.53 -5.83 10.78
N GLN A 111 7.01 -6.85 10.11
CA GLN A 111 7.43 -8.22 10.37
C GLN A 111 8.91 -8.16 10.09
N THR A 112 9.75 -8.46 11.07
CA THR A 112 11.20 -8.50 10.90
C THR A 112 11.42 -9.33 9.66
N ALA A 113 11.76 -8.64 8.56
CA ALA A 113 11.74 -9.23 7.24
C ALA A 113 12.68 -10.43 7.30
N LYS A 114 12.12 -11.64 7.17
CA LYS A 114 12.89 -12.88 7.26
C LYS A 114 13.98 -12.81 6.21
N THR A 115 15.22 -12.65 6.64
CA THR A 115 16.38 -12.67 5.77
C THR A 115 16.97 -14.06 5.77
N PHE A 116 17.42 -14.51 4.62
CA PHE A 116 18.20 -15.72 4.49
C PHE A 116 19.35 -15.51 3.49
N ARG A 117 20.24 -16.50 3.39
CA ARG A 117 21.44 -16.41 2.58
C ARG A 117 21.57 -17.69 1.74
N ASP A 118 22.04 -17.54 0.51
CA ASP A 118 22.62 -18.64 -0.26
C ASP A 118 24.15 -18.55 -0.21
N ALA A 119 24.85 -19.29 -1.05
CA ALA A 119 26.31 -19.28 -1.12
C ALA A 119 26.88 -17.89 -1.47
N TYR A 120 26.15 -17.05 -2.18
CA TYR A 120 26.66 -15.81 -2.79
C TYR A 120 25.97 -14.55 -2.28
N ASN A 121 24.70 -14.63 -1.90
CA ASN A 121 23.85 -13.47 -1.71
C ASN A 121 23.02 -13.54 -0.40
N VAL A 122 22.53 -12.39 -0.01
CA VAL A 122 21.56 -12.19 1.09
C VAL A 122 20.24 -11.74 0.49
N TYR A 123 19.14 -12.30 0.96
CA TYR A 123 17.79 -12.03 0.50
C TYR A 123 16.87 -11.63 1.64
N THR A 124 15.88 -10.85 1.33
CA THR A 124 14.78 -10.48 2.24
C THR A 124 13.46 -10.92 1.66
N VAL A 125 12.69 -11.67 2.42
CA VAL A 125 11.34 -12.12 2.03
C VAL A 125 10.41 -10.91 2.01
N ASN A 126 9.56 -10.80 0.98
CA ASN A 126 8.54 -9.76 0.93
C ASN A 126 7.43 -10.00 1.98
N THR A 127 6.60 -9.01 2.22
CA THR A 127 5.55 -9.05 3.25
C THR A 127 4.51 -10.17 3.01
N THR A 128 4.27 -10.55 1.76
CA THR A 128 3.34 -11.63 1.41
C THR A 128 3.97 -13.03 1.51
N GLY A 129 5.28 -13.14 1.74
CA GLY A 129 5.98 -14.42 1.82
C GLY A 129 6.06 -15.19 0.49
N THR A 130 5.84 -14.54 -0.65
CA THR A 130 5.77 -15.19 -1.99
C THR A 130 7.01 -14.97 -2.83
N SER A 131 7.74 -13.88 -2.61
CA SER A 131 8.94 -13.50 -3.36
C SER A 131 10.00 -12.89 -2.44
N VAL A 132 11.18 -12.65 -3.00
CA VAL A 132 12.30 -12.04 -2.28
C VAL A 132 12.92 -10.90 -3.05
N ALA A 133 13.47 -9.95 -2.28
CA ALA A 133 14.39 -8.95 -2.79
C ALA A 133 15.84 -9.37 -2.48
N LEU A 134 16.72 -9.23 -3.46
CA LEU A 134 18.16 -9.39 -3.28
C LEU A 134 18.69 -8.19 -2.47
N LYS A 135 19.14 -8.44 -1.26
CA LYS A 135 19.65 -7.40 -0.34
C LYS A 135 21.12 -7.04 -0.63
N GLY A 136 21.87 -7.95 -1.22
CA GLY A 136 23.26 -7.72 -1.61
C GLY A 136 24.08 -9.00 -1.64
N PRO A 137 25.34 -8.92 -2.08
CA PRO A 137 26.28 -10.05 -2.02
C PRO A 137 26.70 -10.30 -0.57
N ARG A 138 27.12 -11.53 -0.29
CA ARG A 138 27.75 -11.88 1.01
C ARG A 138 29.11 -11.24 1.17
N SER A 139 29.83 -11.03 0.08
CA SER A 139 31.12 -10.35 0.06
C SER A 139 31.09 -9.15 -0.87
N ARG A 140 31.60 -8.03 -0.40
CA ARG A 140 31.74 -6.82 -1.23
C ARG A 140 32.88 -6.92 -2.24
N ASN A 141 33.72 -7.95 -2.14
CA ASN A 141 34.80 -8.24 -3.08
C ASN A 141 34.33 -9.05 -4.30
N THR A 142 33.00 -9.24 -4.45
CA THR A 142 32.45 -9.96 -5.59
C THR A 142 32.84 -9.28 -6.93
N VAL A 143 33.30 -10.10 -7.88
CA VAL A 143 33.70 -9.63 -9.23
C VAL A 143 32.54 -9.71 -10.23
N THR A 144 31.71 -10.72 -10.09
CA THR A 144 30.54 -10.93 -10.96
C THR A 144 29.31 -11.17 -10.09
N ALA A 145 28.24 -10.40 -10.34
CA ALA A 145 26.96 -10.61 -9.69
C ALA A 145 26.04 -11.42 -10.61
N LYS A 146 25.79 -12.68 -10.23
CA LYS A 146 24.74 -13.51 -10.83
C LYS A 146 23.49 -13.35 -9.95
N ILE A 147 22.43 -12.78 -10.52
CA ILE A 147 21.16 -12.60 -9.83
C ILE A 147 20.24 -13.72 -10.31
N PRO A 148 19.92 -14.72 -9.47
CA PRO A 148 19.13 -15.87 -9.89
C PRO A 148 17.66 -15.47 -10.08
N ALA A 149 16.94 -16.22 -10.93
CA ALA A 149 15.49 -16.04 -11.10
C ALA A 149 14.70 -16.52 -9.87
N THR A 150 15.20 -17.55 -9.21
CA THR A 150 14.61 -18.16 -8.02
C THR A 150 15.70 -18.53 -7.01
N VAL A 151 15.31 -18.66 -5.77
CA VAL A 151 16.19 -19.13 -4.68
C VAL A 151 15.41 -20.03 -3.73
N LYS A 152 16.06 -21.07 -3.21
CA LYS A 152 15.45 -21.99 -2.24
C LYS A 152 15.88 -21.63 -0.81
N ALA A 153 14.94 -21.63 0.12
CA ALA A 153 15.20 -21.51 1.55
C ALA A 153 14.13 -22.24 2.33
N ASN A 154 14.53 -23.01 3.35
CA ASN A 154 13.64 -23.77 4.22
C ASN A 154 12.60 -24.61 3.46
N GLY A 155 13.03 -25.36 2.43
CA GLY A 155 12.16 -26.19 1.62
C GLY A 155 11.27 -25.45 0.61
N LYS A 156 11.23 -24.11 0.64
CA LYS A 156 10.41 -23.28 -0.23
C LYS A 156 11.23 -22.59 -1.31
N THR A 157 10.68 -22.53 -2.54
CA THR A 157 11.26 -21.79 -3.67
C THR A 157 10.63 -20.41 -3.77
N TYR A 158 11.46 -19.37 -3.77
CA TYR A 158 11.04 -17.98 -3.90
C TYR A 158 11.47 -17.41 -5.25
N LYS A 159 10.62 -16.62 -5.89
CA LYS A 159 11.00 -15.79 -7.04
C LYS A 159 11.81 -14.59 -6.55
N VAL A 160 12.95 -14.29 -7.20
CA VAL A 160 13.70 -13.04 -6.94
C VAL A 160 13.14 -11.97 -7.84
N THR A 161 12.41 -11.01 -7.27
CA THR A 161 11.64 -10.00 -8.04
C THR A 161 12.19 -8.58 -7.94
N ALA A 162 13.07 -8.32 -6.99
CA ALA A 162 13.65 -7.00 -6.79
C ALA A 162 15.13 -7.05 -6.40
N ILE A 163 15.86 -6.03 -6.75
CA ILE A 163 17.17 -5.69 -6.17
C ILE A 163 16.91 -4.57 -5.17
N ALA A 164 17.25 -4.78 -3.90
CA ALA A 164 17.00 -3.81 -2.84
C ALA A 164 17.83 -2.52 -3.01
N ALA A 165 17.41 -1.45 -2.36
CA ALA A 165 18.21 -0.23 -2.31
C ALA A 165 19.60 -0.51 -1.72
N ASN A 166 20.63 0.09 -2.31
CA ASN A 166 22.05 -0.04 -1.93
C ASN A 166 22.61 -1.48 -1.95
N ALA A 167 21.95 -2.43 -2.63
CA ALA A 167 22.31 -3.86 -2.60
C ALA A 167 23.80 -4.10 -2.90
N PHE A 168 24.33 -3.51 -3.96
CA PHE A 168 25.74 -3.61 -4.37
C PHE A 168 26.49 -2.27 -4.24
N LYS A 169 25.98 -1.33 -3.45
CA LYS A 169 26.61 -0.01 -3.30
C LYS A 169 28.08 -0.19 -2.87
N ASN A 170 28.99 0.51 -3.58
CA ASN A 170 30.43 0.48 -3.35
C ASN A 170 31.09 -0.93 -3.46
N CYS A 171 30.49 -1.86 -4.24
CA CYS A 171 31.20 -3.07 -4.64
C CYS A 171 32.24 -2.73 -5.71
N LYS A 172 33.39 -2.20 -5.27
CA LYS A 172 34.42 -1.64 -6.15
C LYS A 172 35.05 -2.66 -7.11
N ASN A 173 35.04 -3.94 -6.77
CA ASN A 173 35.60 -5.03 -7.60
C ASN A 173 34.59 -5.63 -8.60
N LEU A 174 33.32 -5.23 -8.52
CA LEU A 174 32.27 -5.74 -9.39
C LEU A 174 32.48 -5.26 -10.83
N LYS A 175 32.70 -6.20 -11.76
CA LYS A 175 32.97 -5.93 -13.18
C LYS A 175 31.78 -6.13 -14.07
N GLN A 176 30.88 -7.08 -13.72
CA GLN A 176 29.76 -7.47 -14.55
C GLN A 176 28.51 -7.79 -13.73
N VAL A 177 27.36 -7.36 -14.23
CA VAL A 177 26.04 -7.66 -13.67
C VAL A 177 25.08 -8.10 -14.77
N THR A 178 24.42 -9.25 -14.55
CA THR A 178 23.28 -9.69 -15.35
C THR A 178 22.04 -9.75 -14.47
N ILE A 179 21.05 -8.94 -14.80
CA ILE A 179 19.76 -8.86 -14.09
C ILE A 179 18.75 -9.71 -14.84
N SER A 180 18.34 -10.81 -14.22
CA SER A 180 17.50 -11.85 -14.84
C SER A 180 16.04 -11.43 -15.05
N GLY A 181 15.31 -12.28 -15.79
CA GLY A 181 13.95 -11.99 -16.27
C GLY A 181 12.84 -11.88 -15.23
N ASN A 182 13.05 -12.26 -13.96
CA ASN A 182 12.03 -12.10 -12.92
C ASN A 182 12.14 -10.78 -12.14
N ILE A 183 13.24 -10.05 -12.31
CA ILE A 183 13.42 -8.75 -11.65
C ILE A 183 12.52 -7.71 -12.31
N THR A 184 11.67 -7.10 -11.50
CA THR A 184 10.76 -6.01 -11.91
C THR A 184 11.26 -4.64 -11.46
N SER A 185 12.09 -4.58 -10.39
CA SER A 185 12.61 -3.32 -9.86
C SER A 185 14.06 -3.39 -9.41
N ILE A 186 14.78 -2.30 -9.67
CA ILE A 186 16.15 -2.05 -9.20
C ILE A 186 16.06 -0.88 -8.21
N GLY A 187 16.45 -1.11 -6.97
CA GLY A 187 16.36 -0.13 -5.89
C GLY A 187 17.30 1.07 -6.04
N ALA A 188 17.03 2.13 -5.28
CA ALA A 188 17.86 3.33 -5.26
C ALA A 188 19.30 2.99 -4.84
N GLY A 189 20.30 3.54 -5.54
CA GLY A 189 21.70 3.32 -5.26
C GLY A 189 22.16 1.87 -5.37
N ALA A 190 21.38 0.96 -6.00
CA ALA A 190 21.66 -0.48 -5.99
C ALA A 190 23.09 -0.85 -6.43
N PHE A 191 23.65 -0.13 -7.39
CA PHE A 191 25.03 -0.31 -7.90
C PHE A 191 25.85 0.98 -7.79
N GLN A 192 25.42 1.94 -6.97
CA GLN A 192 26.12 3.21 -6.81
C GLN A 192 27.57 2.98 -6.35
N GLY A 193 28.53 3.65 -7.01
CA GLY A 193 29.95 3.57 -6.65
C GLY A 193 30.60 2.22 -6.97
N CYS A 194 30.03 1.39 -7.85
CA CYS A 194 30.68 0.22 -8.41
C CYS A 194 31.72 0.66 -9.47
N THR A 195 32.85 1.20 -9.03
CA THR A 195 33.80 1.90 -9.88
C THR A 195 34.44 1.03 -10.97
N SER A 196 34.54 -0.28 -10.78
CA SER A 196 35.06 -1.24 -11.78
C SER A 196 34.00 -1.85 -12.69
N LEU A 197 32.68 -1.51 -12.51
CA LEU A 197 31.59 -2.08 -13.27
C LEU A 197 31.68 -1.67 -14.73
N ARG A 198 31.87 -2.64 -15.63
CA ARG A 198 32.04 -2.43 -17.07
C ARG A 198 30.80 -2.80 -17.88
N THR A 199 30.11 -3.86 -17.49
CA THR A 199 28.99 -4.42 -18.26
C THR A 199 27.77 -4.65 -17.39
N VAL A 200 26.63 -4.15 -17.86
CA VAL A 200 25.31 -4.34 -17.23
C VAL A 200 24.30 -4.83 -18.26
N LYS A 201 23.61 -5.94 -17.94
CA LYS A 201 22.47 -6.41 -18.73
C LYS A 201 21.20 -6.33 -17.88
N ILE A 202 20.21 -5.57 -18.34
CA ILE A 202 18.92 -5.35 -17.68
C ILE A 202 17.83 -6.12 -18.43
N GLY A 203 17.19 -7.06 -17.76
CA GLY A 203 16.19 -7.96 -18.32
C GLY A 203 14.89 -7.27 -18.73
N SER A 204 14.07 -7.97 -19.52
CA SER A 204 12.86 -7.44 -20.17
C SER A 204 11.69 -7.13 -19.20
N ARG A 205 11.71 -7.66 -17.97
CA ARG A 205 10.65 -7.42 -16.99
C ARG A 205 10.88 -6.21 -16.10
N VAL A 206 12.07 -5.63 -16.11
CA VAL A 206 12.37 -4.45 -15.28
C VAL A 206 11.48 -3.29 -15.69
N SER A 207 10.67 -2.79 -14.79
CA SER A 207 9.74 -1.68 -14.99
C SER A 207 10.09 -0.45 -14.16
N ALA A 208 11.01 -0.57 -13.18
CA ALA A 208 11.45 0.54 -12.35
C ALA A 208 12.96 0.47 -12.04
N ILE A 209 13.60 1.63 -12.10
CA ILE A 209 15.00 1.82 -11.70
C ILE A 209 15.07 2.99 -10.73
N GLY A 210 15.57 2.76 -9.53
CA GLY A 210 15.63 3.76 -8.46
C GLY A 210 16.69 4.86 -8.70
N THR A 211 16.56 5.93 -7.95
CA THR A 211 17.49 7.08 -7.95
C THR A 211 18.94 6.63 -7.75
N LYS A 212 19.86 7.17 -8.53
CA LYS A 212 21.32 6.90 -8.45
C LYS A 212 21.70 5.41 -8.61
N ALA A 213 20.85 4.57 -9.25
CA ALA A 213 21.08 3.11 -9.29
C ALA A 213 22.45 2.72 -9.88
N PHE A 214 22.94 3.42 -10.89
CA PHE A 214 24.27 3.22 -11.53
C PHE A 214 25.16 4.47 -11.46
N CYS A 215 24.86 5.37 -10.54
CA CYS A 215 25.65 6.57 -10.32
C CYS A 215 27.09 6.18 -9.90
N ASP A 216 28.10 6.88 -10.38
CA ASP A 216 29.51 6.61 -10.10
C ASP A 216 30.03 5.24 -10.57
N CYS A 217 29.39 4.58 -11.52
CA CYS A 217 29.93 3.41 -12.21
C CYS A 217 30.94 3.87 -13.27
N LYS A 218 32.07 4.41 -12.85
CA LYS A 218 33.01 5.17 -13.70
C LYS A 218 33.62 4.38 -14.86
N ALA A 219 33.81 3.07 -14.69
CA ALA A 219 34.37 2.18 -15.71
C ALA A 219 33.33 1.63 -16.69
N LEU A 220 32.05 2.04 -16.61
CA LEU A 220 30.97 1.47 -17.41
C LEU A 220 31.19 1.74 -18.90
N THR A 221 31.16 0.66 -19.70
CA THR A 221 31.37 0.72 -21.15
C THR A 221 30.18 0.13 -21.93
N SER A 222 29.41 -0.79 -21.30
CA SER A 222 28.31 -1.45 -21.98
C SER A 222 27.11 -1.61 -21.06
N VAL A 223 25.97 -1.10 -21.51
CA VAL A 223 24.67 -1.31 -20.86
C VAL A 223 23.70 -1.87 -21.89
N THR A 224 23.12 -3.03 -21.66
CA THR A 224 22.06 -3.58 -22.49
C THR A 224 20.75 -3.53 -21.73
N ILE A 225 19.76 -2.84 -22.27
CA ILE A 225 18.42 -2.70 -21.69
C ILE A 225 17.43 -3.41 -22.58
N GLN A 226 16.89 -4.54 -22.12
CA GLN A 226 15.95 -5.36 -22.89
C GLN A 226 14.48 -4.96 -22.65
N THR A 227 14.22 -4.17 -21.60
CA THR A 227 12.86 -3.72 -21.28
C THR A 227 12.42 -2.53 -22.10
N GLY A 228 11.15 -2.51 -22.51
CA GLY A 228 10.48 -1.34 -23.08
C GLY A 228 9.57 -0.63 -22.08
N ARG A 229 9.64 -0.96 -20.77
CA ARG A 229 8.67 -0.54 -19.74
C ARG A 229 9.07 0.68 -18.92
N LEU A 230 10.30 1.18 -19.09
CA LEU A 230 10.76 2.33 -18.30
C LEU A 230 10.11 3.62 -18.78
N THR A 231 9.71 4.45 -17.82
CA THR A 231 9.12 5.77 -18.03
C THR A 231 9.80 6.80 -17.11
N SER A 232 9.54 8.07 -17.29
CA SER A 232 10.03 9.13 -16.39
C SER A 232 9.51 8.97 -14.95
N LYS A 233 8.29 8.43 -14.79
CA LYS A 233 7.68 8.17 -13.47
C LYS A 233 8.30 6.97 -12.75
N SER A 234 8.73 5.94 -13.50
CA SER A 234 9.31 4.71 -12.94
C SER A 234 10.84 4.72 -12.90
N SER A 235 11.47 5.78 -13.39
CA SER A 235 12.92 5.96 -13.42
C SER A 235 13.31 7.08 -12.47
N GLY A 236 14.12 6.76 -11.47
CA GLY A 236 14.60 7.72 -10.48
C GLY A 236 15.57 8.75 -11.08
N LYS A 237 15.85 9.81 -10.35
CA LYS A 237 16.81 10.84 -10.76
C LYS A 237 18.26 10.31 -10.68
N TYR A 238 19.15 10.86 -11.52
CA TYR A 238 20.61 10.63 -11.46
C TYR A 238 21.03 9.16 -11.66
N ILE A 239 20.25 8.37 -12.39
CA ILE A 239 20.53 6.91 -12.56
C ILE A 239 21.95 6.69 -13.10
N PHE A 240 22.39 7.45 -14.11
CA PHE A 240 23.66 7.29 -14.81
C PHE A 240 24.67 8.44 -14.57
N THR A 241 24.45 9.26 -13.55
CA THR A 241 25.38 10.36 -13.24
C THR A 241 26.79 9.81 -13.02
N ARG A 242 27.77 10.34 -13.75
CA ARG A 242 29.16 9.87 -13.79
C ARG A 242 29.38 8.39 -14.16
N ALA A 243 28.37 7.74 -14.76
CA ALA A 243 28.55 6.42 -15.34
C ALA A 243 29.42 6.52 -16.61
N GLY A 244 30.43 5.67 -16.74
CA GLY A 244 31.38 5.71 -17.85
C GLY A 244 32.34 6.91 -17.83
N GLN A 245 32.48 7.61 -16.72
CA GLN A 245 33.28 8.82 -16.57
C GLN A 245 34.74 8.65 -17.02
N ASN A 246 35.32 7.46 -16.88
CA ASN A 246 36.68 7.19 -17.32
C ASN A 246 36.85 7.30 -18.84
N ASN A 247 35.81 7.07 -19.62
CA ASN A 247 35.76 7.33 -21.06
C ASN A 247 34.31 7.31 -21.56
N TYR A 248 33.63 8.43 -21.55
CA TYR A 248 32.22 8.51 -21.99
C TYR A 248 32.00 8.08 -23.45
N LYS A 249 32.96 8.36 -24.36
CA LYS A 249 32.85 7.97 -25.78
C LYS A 249 32.80 6.48 -25.99
N LYS A 250 33.37 5.67 -25.07
CA LYS A 250 33.29 4.21 -25.08
C LYS A 250 32.00 3.64 -24.49
N LEU A 251 31.22 4.46 -23.73
CA LEU A 251 29.97 3.97 -23.15
C LEU A 251 28.90 3.81 -24.22
N THR A 252 28.44 2.58 -24.38
CA THR A 252 27.33 2.23 -25.27
C THR A 252 26.14 1.71 -24.46
N VAL A 253 24.96 2.28 -24.69
CA VAL A 253 23.70 1.85 -24.09
C VAL A 253 22.82 1.30 -25.21
N LYS A 254 22.72 -0.02 -25.27
CA LYS A 254 21.84 -0.72 -26.22
C LYS A 254 20.41 -0.81 -25.66
N VAL A 255 19.43 -0.42 -26.47
CA VAL A 255 18.02 -0.35 -26.06
C VAL A 255 17.11 -0.98 -27.13
N PRO A 256 15.86 -1.37 -26.82
CA PRO A 256 14.92 -1.84 -27.85
C PRO A 256 14.72 -0.79 -28.95
N ALA A 257 14.70 -1.21 -30.21
CA ALA A 257 14.57 -0.32 -31.35
C ALA A 257 13.37 0.64 -31.26
N SER A 258 12.21 0.12 -30.81
CA SER A 258 10.99 0.91 -30.60
C SER A 258 11.10 1.96 -29.48
N ARG A 259 12.17 1.93 -28.68
CA ARG A 259 12.40 2.84 -27.55
C ARG A 259 13.62 3.74 -27.73
N LEU A 260 14.32 3.66 -28.84
CA LEU A 260 15.59 4.36 -29.05
C LEU A 260 15.48 5.86 -28.74
N SER A 261 14.57 6.57 -29.38
CA SER A 261 14.42 8.03 -29.20
C SER A 261 13.97 8.38 -27.77
N SER A 262 12.95 7.68 -27.23
CA SER A 262 12.42 7.96 -25.90
C SER A 262 13.43 7.64 -24.79
N TYR A 263 14.19 6.54 -24.92
CA TYR A 263 15.20 6.19 -23.91
C TYR A 263 16.47 7.02 -23.99
N LYS A 264 16.84 7.49 -25.18
CA LYS A 264 17.94 8.48 -25.32
C LYS A 264 17.60 9.74 -24.49
N LYS A 265 16.42 10.32 -24.69
CA LYS A 265 15.96 11.49 -23.93
C LYS A 265 15.86 11.18 -22.43
N LEU A 266 15.23 10.05 -22.07
CA LEU A 266 15.05 9.63 -20.68
C LEU A 266 16.40 9.51 -19.95
N PHE A 267 17.36 8.76 -20.49
CA PHE A 267 18.61 8.50 -19.78
C PHE A 267 19.52 9.72 -19.74
N GLN A 268 19.48 10.59 -20.76
CA GLN A 268 20.18 11.88 -20.71
C GLN A 268 19.62 12.77 -19.60
N SER A 269 18.29 12.84 -19.44
CA SER A 269 17.68 13.57 -18.31
C SER A 269 17.98 12.93 -16.95
N GLN A 270 18.41 11.65 -16.94
CA GLN A 270 18.81 10.91 -15.72
C GLN A 270 20.34 10.85 -15.54
N GLY A 271 21.08 11.75 -16.17
CA GLY A 271 22.52 11.96 -15.98
C GLY A 271 23.42 11.11 -16.87
N LEU A 272 22.90 10.46 -17.92
CA LEU A 272 23.75 9.84 -18.93
C LEU A 272 24.45 10.94 -19.75
N SER A 273 25.77 10.83 -19.90
CA SER A 273 26.55 11.77 -20.71
C SER A 273 26.04 11.81 -22.17
N THR A 274 25.99 12.99 -22.75
CA THR A 274 25.66 13.21 -24.17
C THR A 274 26.69 12.58 -25.13
N GLN A 275 27.92 12.35 -24.64
CA GLN A 275 28.98 11.65 -25.40
C GLN A 275 28.77 10.13 -25.45
N ALA A 276 27.92 9.55 -24.57
CA ALA A 276 27.60 8.13 -24.59
C ALA A 276 26.69 7.80 -25.79
N ARG A 277 26.96 6.64 -26.41
CA ARG A 277 26.21 6.18 -27.57
C ARG A 277 24.97 5.41 -27.11
N VAL A 278 23.79 5.88 -27.48
CA VAL A 278 22.53 5.11 -27.30
C VAL A 278 22.16 4.53 -28.66
N ILE A 279 22.09 3.20 -28.76
CA ILE A 279 21.88 2.45 -30.01
C ILE A 279 20.77 1.40 -29.85
N LYS A 280 20.24 0.88 -30.98
CA LYS A 280 19.31 -0.23 -31.07
C LYS A 280 20.01 -1.59 -30.97
#